data_04bf7b6aee2fda17364b3ac679bc6c79
#
_entry.id   04bf7b6aee2fda17364b3ac679bc6c79
#
_cell.length_a   1.000
_cell.length_b   1.000
_cell.length_c   1.000
_cell.angle_alpha   90.00
_cell.angle_beta   90.00
_cell.angle_gamma   90.00
#
_symmetry.space_group_name_H-M   'P 1'
#
loop_
_entity.id
_entity.type
_entity.pdbx_description
1 polymer ?
#
loop_
_entity_poly.entity_id
_entity_poly.type
_entity_poly.pdbx_seq_one_letter_code
_entity_poly.pdbx_strand_id
1 'polypeptide(L)'
;MKNSSQLAESKLIILYMLNKISLPMSLSYIQEFALASEYMDYFSLSNYLSELTESEYIVKNIEHNKTTYTISKKGYKTLTLFENLIPKSIKEKINEYVALNKNQIKKDLEIIATFKENNNEYSVKCAVYENKVPLMEMNLKVASKKYANTICDNWKKDASKYYLSFMKSLLNSHNEE
;
A
#
# COMPACT_ATOMS: atom_id res chain seq x y z
N MET A 1 0.93 -17.96 -26.62
CA MET A 1 2.24 -17.59 -25.99
C MET A 1 2.45 -16.10 -26.18
N LYS A 2 2.55 -15.30 -25.08
CA LYS A 2 2.90 -13.89 -25.19
C LYS A 2 4.35 -13.81 -25.73
N ASN A 3 4.57 -12.95 -26.74
CA ASN A 3 5.89 -12.75 -27.35
C ASN A 3 6.85 -12.18 -26.30
N SER A 4 8.15 -12.51 -26.35
CA SER A 4 9.16 -12.03 -25.38
C SER A 4 9.20 -10.51 -25.23
N SER A 5 8.87 -9.77 -26.28
CA SER A 5 8.72 -8.31 -26.27
C SER A 5 7.56 -7.86 -25.40
N GLN A 6 6.42 -8.53 -25.47
CA GLN A 6 5.21 -8.21 -24.68
C GLN A 6 5.42 -8.52 -23.18
N LEU A 7 6.22 -9.54 -22.87
CA LEU A 7 6.63 -9.88 -21.52
C LEU A 7 7.49 -8.76 -20.90
N ALA A 8 8.50 -8.29 -21.65
CA ALA A 8 9.37 -7.21 -21.22
C ALA A 8 8.58 -5.91 -21.02
N GLU A 9 7.68 -5.57 -21.94
CA GLU A 9 6.81 -4.40 -21.84
C GLU A 9 5.93 -4.45 -20.58
N SER A 10 5.30 -5.59 -20.29
CA SER A 10 4.47 -5.75 -19.08
C SER A 10 5.25 -5.51 -17.79
N LYS A 11 6.48 -5.99 -17.70
CA LYS A 11 7.35 -5.74 -16.55
C LYS A 11 7.77 -4.26 -16.45
N LEU A 12 8.07 -3.62 -17.57
CA LEU A 12 8.37 -2.19 -17.62
C LEU A 12 7.17 -1.33 -17.18
N ILE A 13 5.95 -1.71 -17.52
CA ILE A 13 4.72 -1.06 -17.05
C ILE A 13 4.63 -1.07 -15.51
N ILE A 14 4.91 -2.22 -14.89
CA ILE A 14 4.93 -2.34 -13.42
C ILE A 14 5.99 -1.42 -12.82
N LEU A 15 7.22 -1.44 -13.36
CA LEU A 15 8.31 -0.58 -12.89
C LEU A 15 7.96 0.90 -13.03
N TYR A 16 7.36 1.29 -14.17
CA TYR A 16 6.95 2.67 -14.42
C TYR A 16 5.89 3.14 -13.41
N MET A 17 4.89 2.32 -13.12
CA MET A 17 3.85 2.62 -12.15
C MET A 17 4.44 2.82 -10.74
N LEU A 18 5.29 1.89 -10.29
CA LEU A 18 5.95 1.98 -8.98
C LEU A 18 6.87 3.20 -8.88
N ASN A 19 7.53 3.57 -9.97
CA ASN A 19 8.35 4.78 -10.03
C ASN A 19 7.51 6.05 -9.94
N LYS A 20 6.39 6.11 -10.66
CA LYS A 20 5.51 7.30 -10.68
C LYS A 20 4.81 7.57 -9.36
N ILE A 21 4.33 6.54 -8.69
CA ILE A 21 3.71 6.71 -7.37
C ILE A 21 4.73 7.17 -6.33
N SER A 22 5.97 6.69 -6.40
CA SER A 22 7.08 6.97 -5.45
C SER A 22 6.73 6.66 -3.98
N LEU A 23 5.77 5.77 -3.76
CA LEU A 23 5.31 5.27 -2.46
C LEU A 23 5.23 3.74 -2.51
N PRO A 24 5.35 3.04 -1.37
CA PRO A 24 5.03 1.62 -1.31
C PRO A 24 3.59 1.36 -1.78
N MET A 25 3.42 0.51 -2.77
CA MET A 25 2.13 0.23 -3.39
C MET A 25 1.67 -1.18 -3.04
N SER A 26 0.45 -1.32 -2.52
CA SER A 26 -0.09 -2.64 -2.20
C SER A 26 -0.42 -3.44 -3.45
N LEU A 27 -0.45 -4.77 -3.30
CA LEU A 27 -0.84 -5.66 -4.39
C LEU A 27 -2.22 -5.30 -4.95
N SER A 28 -3.17 -4.89 -4.10
CA SER A 28 -4.52 -4.54 -4.52
C SER A 28 -4.55 -3.37 -5.50
N TYR A 29 -3.80 -2.30 -5.26
CA TYR A 29 -3.72 -1.18 -6.18
C TYR A 29 -3.05 -1.55 -7.51
N ILE A 30 -2.01 -2.41 -7.47
CA ILE A 30 -1.35 -2.89 -8.69
C ILE A 30 -2.32 -3.75 -9.50
N GLN A 31 -3.08 -4.63 -8.85
CA GLN A 31 -4.09 -5.48 -9.47
C GLN A 31 -5.23 -4.65 -10.07
N GLU A 32 -5.76 -3.68 -9.33
CA GLU A 32 -6.83 -2.81 -9.79
C GLU A 32 -6.45 -2.12 -11.11
N PHE A 33 -5.26 -1.53 -11.18
CA PHE A 33 -4.77 -0.91 -12.41
C PHE A 33 -4.59 -1.94 -13.54
N ALA A 34 -3.93 -3.06 -13.25
CA ALA A 34 -3.60 -4.08 -14.25
C ALA A 34 -4.86 -4.70 -14.88
N LEU A 35 -5.89 -4.98 -14.07
CA LEU A 35 -7.16 -5.55 -14.53
C LEU A 35 -8.02 -4.52 -15.25
N ALA A 36 -8.14 -3.29 -14.72
CA ALA A 36 -8.92 -2.22 -15.34
C ALA A 36 -8.38 -1.79 -16.71
N SER A 37 -7.09 -1.92 -16.91
CA SER A 37 -6.41 -1.54 -18.14
C SER A 37 -6.33 -2.67 -19.17
N GLU A 38 -6.75 -3.90 -18.83
CA GLU A 38 -6.66 -5.12 -19.66
C GLU A 38 -5.23 -5.47 -20.15
N TYR A 39 -4.20 -4.89 -19.56
CA TYR A 39 -2.81 -5.12 -19.97
C TYR A 39 -2.27 -6.46 -19.54
N MET A 40 -2.73 -6.96 -18.40
CA MET A 40 -2.29 -8.26 -17.89
C MET A 40 -3.38 -8.90 -17.01
N ASP A 41 -3.47 -10.21 -17.12
CA ASP A 41 -4.33 -11.00 -16.25
C ASP A 41 -3.68 -11.22 -14.87
N TYR A 42 -4.46 -11.69 -13.91
CA TYR A 42 -4.04 -11.92 -12.53
C TYR A 42 -2.82 -12.86 -12.43
N PHE A 43 -2.80 -13.95 -13.17
CA PHE A 43 -1.71 -14.93 -13.10
C PHE A 43 -0.42 -14.36 -13.67
N SER A 44 -0.51 -13.69 -14.81
CA SER A 44 0.64 -13.00 -15.42
C SER A 44 1.21 -11.95 -14.48
N LEU A 45 0.37 -11.12 -13.85
CA LEU A 45 0.81 -10.12 -12.88
C LEU A 45 1.53 -10.75 -11.69
N SER A 46 0.97 -11.81 -11.11
CA SER A 46 1.60 -12.52 -9.98
C SER A 46 2.99 -13.05 -10.33
N ASN A 47 3.12 -13.67 -11.51
CA ASN A 47 4.39 -14.17 -12.00
C ASN A 47 5.39 -13.03 -12.24
N TYR A 48 4.98 -11.92 -12.85
CA TYR A 48 5.86 -10.77 -13.10
C TYR A 48 6.34 -10.13 -11.81
N LEU A 49 5.49 -10.00 -10.79
CA LEU A 49 5.89 -9.49 -9.47
C LEU A 49 6.89 -10.42 -8.78
N SER A 50 6.72 -11.76 -8.90
CA SER A 50 7.69 -12.73 -8.38
C SER A 50 9.03 -12.60 -9.07
N GLU A 51 9.06 -12.66 -10.40
CA GLU A 51 10.27 -12.54 -11.21
C GLU A 51 11.00 -11.21 -11.02
N LEU A 52 10.25 -10.09 -10.92
CA LEU A 52 10.84 -8.77 -10.65
C LEU A 52 11.42 -8.68 -9.24
N THR A 53 10.82 -9.36 -8.26
CA THR A 53 11.31 -9.43 -6.88
C THR A 53 12.58 -10.30 -6.81
N GLU A 54 12.55 -11.50 -7.38
CA GLU A 54 13.69 -12.42 -7.43
C GLU A 54 14.89 -11.83 -8.15
N SER A 55 14.63 -11.07 -9.22
CA SER A 55 15.66 -10.37 -9.98
C SER A 55 16.06 -9.02 -9.38
N GLU A 56 15.55 -8.67 -8.20
CA GLU A 56 15.85 -7.44 -7.45
C GLU A 56 15.51 -6.13 -8.20
N TYR A 57 14.58 -6.14 -9.15
CA TYR A 57 14.09 -4.93 -9.80
C TYR A 57 13.05 -4.18 -8.95
N ILE A 58 12.35 -4.91 -8.09
CA ILE A 58 11.43 -4.36 -7.08
C ILE A 58 11.75 -4.94 -5.71
N VAL A 59 11.37 -4.21 -4.67
CA VAL A 59 11.47 -4.65 -3.28
C VAL A 59 10.07 -4.94 -2.77
N LYS A 60 9.88 -6.16 -2.26
CA LYS A 60 8.65 -6.60 -1.58
C LYS A 60 8.84 -6.40 -0.09
N ASN A 61 7.97 -5.60 0.53
CA ASN A 61 7.93 -5.38 1.97
C ASN A 61 6.66 -5.99 2.57
N ILE A 62 6.79 -6.62 3.71
CA ILE A 62 5.65 -7.19 4.45
C ILE A 62 5.65 -6.57 5.85
N GLU A 63 4.76 -5.60 6.06
CA GLU A 63 4.61 -4.90 7.33
C GLU A 63 3.12 -4.88 7.73
N HIS A 64 2.83 -5.12 9.00
CA HIS A 64 1.46 -5.06 9.54
C HIS A 64 0.44 -5.89 8.74
N ASN A 65 0.81 -7.09 8.29
CA ASN A 65 0.02 -7.98 7.42
C ASN A 65 -0.33 -7.37 6.04
N LYS A 66 0.36 -6.33 5.62
CA LYS A 66 0.23 -5.75 4.27
C LYS A 66 1.48 -6.07 3.47
N THR A 67 1.29 -6.55 2.26
CA THR A 67 2.37 -6.69 1.27
C THR A 67 2.37 -5.46 0.38
N THR A 68 3.51 -4.79 0.31
CA THR A 68 3.72 -3.63 -0.56
C THR A 68 4.96 -3.83 -1.42
N TYR A 69 5.00 -3.12 -2.55
CA TYR A 69 6.08 -3.15 -3.52
C TYR A 69 6.60 -1.74 -3.78
N THR A 70 7.92 -1.62 -3.92
CA THR A 70 8.60 -0.39 -4.34
C THR A 70 9.60 -0.71 -5.44
N ILE A 71 9.89 0.26 -6.30
CA ILE A 71 10.96 0.09 -7.28
C ILE A 71 12.33 0.14 -6.58
N SER A 72 13.25 -0.74 -6.97
CA SER A 72 14.63 -0.73 -6.48
C SER A 72 15.51 0.23 -7.29
N LYS A 73 16.75 0.47 -6.82
CA LYS A 73 17.76 1.22 -7.61
C LYS A 73 18.06 0.54 -8.94
N LYS A 74 18.10 -0.80 -8.98
CA LYS A 74 18.29 -1.59 -10.18
C LYS A 74 17.13 -1.46 -11.15
N GLY A 75 15.88 -1.56 -10.61
CA GLY A 75 14.67 -1.37 -11.39
C GLY A 75 14.55 0.03 -11.98
N TYR A 76 14.88 1.05 -11.22
CA TYR A 76 14.90 2.44 -11.71
C TYR A 76 15.90 2.62 -12.87
N LYS A 77 17.13 2.12 -12.74
CA LYS A 77 18.13 2.18 -13.81
C LYS A 77 17.63 1.48 -15.07
N THR A 78 17.05 0.30 -14.94
CA THR A 78 16.50 -0.45 -16.08
C THR A 78 15.32 0.29 -16.71
N LEU A 79 14.42 0.84 -15.91
CA LEU A 79 13.32 1.64 -16.42
C LEU A 79 13.83 2.84 -17.23
N THR A 80 14.82 3.57 -16.73
CA THR A 80 15.41 4.72 -17.43
C THR A 80 15.97 4.37 -18.82
N LEU A 81 16.54 3.17 -18.96
CA LEU A 81 17.10 2.71 -20.25
C LEU A 81 16.01 2.29 -21.25
N PHE A 82 14.89 1.75 -20.77
CA PHE A 82 13.88 1.11 -21.62
C PHE A 82 12.49 1.75 -21.55
N GLU A 83 12.35 2.90 -20.90
CA GLU A 83 11.05 3.59 -20.73
C GLU A 83 10.38 3.95 -22.07
N ASN A 84 11.17 4.17 -23.12
CA ASN A 84 10.70 4.44 -24.47
C ASN A 84 9.93 3.26 -25.10
N LEU A 85 10.13 2.04 -24.60
CA LEU A 85 9.39 0.85 -25.04
C LEU A 85 7.94 0.81 -24.49
N ILE A 86 7.61 1.64 -23.49
CA ILE A 86 6.25 1.72 -22.95
C ILE A 86 5.44 2.68 -23.85
N PRO A 87 4.30 2.22 -24.41
CA PRO A 87 3.42 3.07 -25.22
C PRO A 87 2.97 4.33 -24.46
N LYS A 88 2.91 5.45 -25.18
CA LYS A 88 2.51 6.74 -24.58
C LYS A 88 1.14 6.68 -23.92
N SER A 89 0.17 6.03 -24.56
CA SER A 89 -1.19 5.86 -24.03
C SER A 89 -1.21 5.11 -22.69
N ILE A 90 -0.30 4.14 -22.48
CA ILE A 90 -0.18 3.41 -21.22
C ILE A 90 0.41 4.31 -20.14
N LYS A 91 1.44 5.09 -20.47
CA LYS A 91 2.02 6.07 -19.52
C LYS A 91 0.99 7.09 -19.07
N GLU A 92 0.16 7.60 -19.99
CA GLU A 92 -0.92 8.53 -19.68
C GLU A 92 -1.92 7.93 -18.70
N LYS A 93 -2.42 6.72 -18.96
CA LYS A 93 -3.32 6.00 -18.05
C LYS A 93 -2.71 5.75 -16.66
N ILE A 94 -1.42 5.40 -16.59
CA ILE A 94 -0.72 5.24 -15.31
C ILE A 94 -0.64 6.59 -14.57
N ASN A 95 -0.29 7.66 -15.26
CA ASN A 95 -0.20 8.99 -14.65
C ASN A 95 -1.54 9.45 -14.09
N GLU A 96 -2.64 9.24 -14.81
CA GLU A 96 -4.00 9.52 -14.35
C GLU A 96 -4.37 8.67 -13.13
N TYR A 97 -4.12 7.36 -13.18
CA TYR A 97 -4.39 6.46 -12.06
C TYR A 97 -3.61 6.86 -10.80
N VAL A 98 -2.32 7.17 -10.95
CA VAL A 98 -1.47 7.64 -9.85
C VAL A 98 -1.97 8.96 -9.28
N ALA A 99 -2.35 9.92 -10.13
CA ALA A 99 -2.87 11.21 -9.68
C ALA A 99 -4.15 11.06 -8.85
N LEU A 100 -5.06 10.16 -9.27
CA LEU A 100 -6.32 9.90 -8.59
C LEU A 100 -6.13 9.16 -7.25
N ASN A 101 -5.20 8.21 -7.18
CA ASN A 101 -5.09 7.28 -6.04
C ASN A 101 -3.97 7.64 -5.05
N LYS A 102 -3.04 8.53 -5.39
CA LYS A 102 -1.85 8.82 -4.56
C LYS A 102 -2.18 9.22 -3.12
N ASN A 103 -3.19 10.06 -2.93
CA ASN A 103 -3.59 10.52 -1.60
C ASN A 103 -4.20 9.37 -0.77
N GLN A 104 -4.99 8.49 -1.41
CA GLN A 104 -5.55 7.34 -0.73
C GLN A 104 -4.49 6.31 -0.39
N ILE A 105 -3.57 6.02 -1.32
CA ILE A 105 -2.42 5.14 -1.08
C ILE A 105 -1.57 5.66 0.09
N LYS A 106 -1.32 6.99 0.15
CA LYS A 106 -0.60 7.59 1.27
C LYS A 106 -1.34 7.38 2.59
N LYS A 107 -2.65 7.65 2.64
CA LYS A 107 -3.47 7.41 3.84
C LYS A 107 -3.44 5.94 4.28
N ASP A 108 -3.51 5.00 3.35
CA ASP A 108 -3.49 3.57 3.63
C ASP A 108 -2.14 3.10 4.21
N LEU A 109 -1.05 3.83 3.94
CA LEU A 109 0.26 3.60 4.54
C LEU A 109 0.39 4.25 5.93
N GLU A 110 -0.30 5.36 6.16
CA GLU A 110 -0.22 6.12 7.40
C GLU A 110 -1.21 5.63 8.47
N ILE A 111 -2.29 4.96 8.07
CA ILE A 111 -3.32 4.45 8.98
C ILE A 111 -3.21 2.93 9.08
N ILE A 112 -2.82 2.46 10.25
CA ILE A 112 -2.66 1.03 10.53
C ILE A 112 -3.76 0.59 11.49
N ALA A 113 -4.48 -0.49 11.12
CA ALA A 113 -5.37 -1.21 12.01
C ALA A 113 -5.31 -2.69 11.68
N THR A 114 -4.76 -3.49 12.58
CA THR A 114 -4.60 -4.93 12.46
C THR A 114 -4.91 -5.60 13.80
N PHE A 115 -5.23 -6.90 13.78
CA PHE A 115 -5.31 -7.67 15.01
C PHE A 115 -4.66 -9.03 14.86
N LYS A 116 -4.28 -9.60 16.00
CA LYS A 116 -3.77 -10.97 16.13
C LYS A 116 -4.59 -11.70 17.17
N GLU A 117 -4.86 -12.98 16.92
CA GLU A 117 -5.48 -13.89 17.88
C GLU A 117 -4.39 -14.54 18.72
N ASN A 118 -4.52 -14.48 20.04
CA ASN A 118 -3.66 -15.15 21.02
C ASN A 118 -4.52 -15.74 22.14
N ASN A 119 -4.57 -17.06 22.28
CA ASN A 119 -5.22 -17.77 23.39
C ASN A 119 -6.66 -17.29 23.65
N ASN A 120 -7.53 -17.29 22.64
CA ASN A 120 -8.92 -16.83 22.69
C ASN A 120 -9.11 -15.31 23.00
N GLU A 121 -8.05 -14.54 23.05
CA GLU A 121 -8.09 -13.07 23.09
C GLU A 121 -7.59 -12.48 21.77
N TYR A 122 -8.06 -11.29 21.44
CA TYR A 122 -7.64 -10.57 20.23
C TYR A 122 -6.88 -9.32 20.63
N SER A 123 -5.65 -9.19 20.15
CA SER A 123 -4.83 -7.98 20.34
C SER A 123 -4.93 -7.12 19.08
N VAL A 124 -5.56 -5.96 19.20
CA VAL A 124 -5.75 -5.00 18.12
C VAL A 124 -4.67 -3.94 18.21
N LYS A 125 -3.94 -3.71 17.13
CA LYS A 125 -3.00 -2.59 16.98
C LYS A 125 -3.63 -1.54 16.07
N CYS A 126 -3.78 -0.32 16.58
CA CYS A 126 -4.18 0.87 15.83
C CYS A 126 -3.04 1.88 15.86
N ALA A 127 -2.70 2.47 14.72
CA ALA A 127 -1.66 3.50 14.66
C ALA A 127 -1.96 4.54 13.56
N VAL A 128 -1.44 5.74 13.78
CA VAL A 128 -1.39 6.82 12.79
C VAL A 128 0.06 7.24 12.64
N TYR A 129 0.53 7.30 11.42
CA TYR A 129 1.87 7.76 11.05
C TYR A 129 1.78 9.03 10.21
N GLU A 130 2.79 9.86 10.30
CA GLU A 130 3.04 10.95 9.35
C GLU A 130 4.49 10.86 8.88
N ASN A 131 4.68 10.69 7.58
CA ASN A 131 6.02 10.56 6.98
C ASN A 131 6.89 9.49 7.69
N LYS A 132 6.31 8.34 8.03
CA LYS A 132 6.91 7.22 8.77
C LYS A 132 7.19 7.48 10.26
N VAL A 133 6.83 8.63 10.79
CA VAL A 133 6.92 8.94 12.23
C VAL A 133 5.57 8.56 12.87
N PRO A 134 5.54 7.74 13.93
CA PRO A 134 4.30 7.44 14.63
C PRO A 134 3.80 8.67 15.38
N LEU A 135 2.60 9.14 15.07
CA LEU A 135 1.91 10.17 15.83
C LEU A 135 1.16 9.56 17.01
N MET A 136 0.62 8.37 16.81
CA MET A 136 -0.10 7.61 17.83
C MET A 136 -0.02 6.12 17.54
N GLU A 137 0.26 5.34 18.56
CA GLU A 137 0.14 3.88 18.54
C GLU A 137 -0.66 3.42 19.76
N MET A 138 -1.60 2.50 19.54
CA MET A 138 -2.48 1.97 20.57
C MET A 138 -2.61 0.45 20.40
N ASN A 139 -2.48 -0.27 21.50
CA ASN A 139 -2.72 -1.70 21.54
C ASN A 139 -3.87 -2.00 22.50
N LEU A 140 -4.91 -2.66 22.00
CA LEU A 140 -6.12 -2.99 22.75
C LEU A 140 -6.31 -4.50 22.79
N LYS A 141 -6.66 -5.05 23.95
CA LYS A 141 -7.13 -6.41 24.07
C LYS A 141 -8.65 -6.45 24.05
N VAL A 142 -9.23 -7.33 23.24
CA VAL A 142 -10.66 -7.52 23.12
C VAL A 142 -11.02 -8.99 23.13
N ALA A 143 -12.20 -9.31 23.67
CA ALA A 143 -12.66 -10.68 23.92
C ALA A 143 -13.18 -11.41 22.67
N SER A 144 -13.38 -10.73 21.54
CA SER A 144 -13.95 -11.35 20.35
C SER A 144 -13.41 -10.81 19.04
N LYS A 145 -13.36 -11.68 18.03
CA LYS A 145 -13.01 -11.31 16.66
C LYS A 145 -13.92 -10.23 16.09
N LYS A 146 -15.20 -10.24 16.48
CA LYS A 146 -16.17 -9.22 16.05
C LYS A 146 -15.74 -7.84 16.53
N TYR A 147 -15.38 -7.69 17.80
CA TYR A 147 -14.89 -6.40 18.32
C TYR A 147 -13.57 -5.99 17.67
N ALA A 148 -12.65 -6.94 17.46
CA ALA A 148 -11.39 -6.65 16.78
C ALA A 148 -11.61 -6.11 15.36
N ASN A 149 -12.48 -6.73 14.57
CA ASN A 149 -12.86 -6.24 13.25
C ASN A 149 -13.50 -4.85 13.31
N THR A 150 -14.50 -4.68 14.18
CA THR A 150 -15.21 -3.38 14.32
C THR A 150 -14.24 -2.24 14.65
N ILE A 151 -13.29 -2.46 15.57
CA ILE A 151 -12.28 -1.46 15.93
C ILE A 151 -11.38 -1.16 14.73
N CYS A 152 -10.91 -2.18 14.03
CA CYS A 152 -10.06 -2.00 12.85
C CYS A 152 -10.79 -1.20 11.74
N ASP A 153 -12.04 -1.52 11.47
CA ASP A 153 -12.83 -0.87 10.43
C ASP A 153 -13.12 0.60 10.76
N ASN A 154 -13.53 0.86 12.00
CA ASN A 154 -13.78 2.23 12.47
C ASN A 154 -12.48 3.06 12.48
N TRP A 155 -11.36 2.47 12.93
CA TRP A 155 -10.07 3.15 12.91
C TRP A 155 -9.64 3.53 11.50
N LYS A 156 -9.72 2.60 10.54
CA LYS A 156 -9.39 2.88 9.13
C LYS A 156 -10.23 4.00 8.54
N LYS A 157 -11.51 4.07 8.94
CA LYS A 157 -12.44 5.07 8.44
C LYS A 157 -12.19 6.46 9.01
N ASP A 158 -11.96 6.56 10.32
CA ASP A 158 -12.02 7.83 11.06
C ASP A 158 -10.81 8.06 11.98
N ALA A 159 -9.60 7.49 11.67
CA ALA A 159 -8.43 7.57 12.53
C ALA A 159 -8.06 9.00 12.96
N SER A 160 -8.14 9.97 12.04
CA SER A 160 -7.87 11.38 12.34
C SER A 160 -8.82 11.96 13.38
N LYS A 161 -10.10 11.58 13.33
CA LYS A 161 -11.12 12.01 14.30
C LYS A 161 -10.81 11.45 15.69
N TYR A 162 -10.48 10.16 15.79
CA TYR A 162 -10.12 9.53 17.06
C TYR A 162 -8.85 10.14 17.64
N TYR A 163 -7.82 10.34 16.82
CA TYR A 163 -6.58 11.00 17.23
C TYR A 163 -6.86 12.40 17.81
N LEU A 164 -7.59 13.24 17.09
CA LEU A 164 -7.92 14.60 17.55
C LEU A 164 -8.77 14.60 18.82
N SER A 165 -9.74 13.67 18.93
CA SER A 165 -10.58 13.54 20.12
C SER A 165 -9.75 13.14 21.34
N PHE A 166 -8.85 12.18 21.19
CA PHE A 166 -7.95 11.72 22.23
C PHE A 166 -7.00 12.83 22.69
N MET A 167 -6.38 13.55 21.74
CA MET A 167 -5.52 14.69 22.05
C MET A 167 -6.27 15.80 22.80
N LYS A 168 -7.50 16.13 22.37
CA LYS A 168 -8.34 17.11 23.10
C LYS A 168 -8.63 16.66 24.51
N SER A 169 -8.97 15.39 24.72
CA SER A 169 -9.24 14.87 26.07
C SER A 169 -8.03 14.94 26.97
N LEU A 170 -6.82 14.65 26.45
CA LEU A 170 -5.58 14.75 27.24
C LEU A 170 -5.19 16.20 27.57
N LEU A 171 -5.41 17.13 26.63
CA LEU A 171 -5.04 18.54 26.82
C LEU A 171 -6.04 19.29 27.72
N ASN A 172 -7.32 18.88 27.72
CA ASN A 172 -8.38 19.55 28.50
C ASN A 172 -8.59 18.94 29.89
N SER A 173 -7.90 17.86 30.27
CA SER A 173 -8.04 17.19 31.56
C SER A 173 -7.56 18.01 32.76
N HIS A 174 -7.05 19.23 32.58
CA HIS A 174 -6.57 20.12 33.64
C HIS A 174 -7.41 21.36 33.89
N ASN A 175 -8.63 21.47 33.32
CA ASN A 175 -9.48 22.66 33.51
C ASN A 175 -10.73 22.41 34.40
N GLU A 176 -10.71 21.38 35.25
CA GLU A 176 -11.69 21.18 36.31
C GLU A 176 -11.01 21.27 37.69
N GLU A 177 -10.64 22.48 38.11
CA GLU A 177 -10.51 22.91 39.51
C GLU A 177 -11.20 24.26 39.69
#